data_d642f416945bf257c8a702594ab02ae3
#
_entry.id   d642f416945bf257c8a702594ab02ae3
#
_cell.length_a   1.000
_cell.length_b   1.000
_cell.length_c   1.000
_cell.angle_alpha   90.00
_cell.angle_beta   90.00
_cell.angle_gamma   90.00
#
_symmetry.space_group_name_H-M   'P 1'
#
loop_
_entity.id
_entity.type
_entity.pdbx_description
1 polymer ?
#
loop_
_entity_poly.entity_id
_entity_poly.type
_entity_poly.pdbx_seq_one_letter_code
_entity_poly.pdbx_strand_id
1 'polypeptide(L)'
;MDLAQMNNCKIINLPKITDPRGNLSIIEQIKQIPFEIKRVHWIYDVPGGLDRGGHAYKETEEFIVALSGSFDVIIDDGVMQERFPLNRSYFGLYVPNGLWRTMTNFSTNSLALVLSSTEYNERDYVSDYGEYLSWRKDSSKVPVTSDPRTSIAMNLPSGRCLVKGADSVFDCSLCELDKMHDTEGNLTYIYENVHVPFPINRVFYSYDIPGGEDRGAHAHKKCHQFLIAASGSFEVVLDDGVNKRTVLLNRPFWGLHIPPGIWASEQGFSSGSICLVLASEGYDAEDYIRDYDEYLNYLKSLRHG
;
A
#
# COMPACT_ATOMS: atom_id res chain seq x y z
N MET A 1 -26.24 -5.90 -13.89
CA MET A 1 -24.84 -5.51 -14.15
C MET A 1 -24.18 -6.64 -14.91
N ASP A 2 -23.49 -6.34 -15.98
CA ASP A 2 -22.66 -7.37 -16.63
C ASP A 2 -21.45 -7.65 -15.76
N LEU A 3 -21.30 -8.91 -15.33
CA LEU A 3 -20.15 -9.31 -14.53
C LEU A 3 -18.88 -9.27 -15.38
N ALA A 4 -17.77 -8.84 -14.79
CA ALA A 4 -16.48 -8.80 -15.47
C ALA A 4 -16.10 -10.19 -16.01
N GLN A 5 -15.45 -10.19 -17.15
CA GLN A 5 -14.89 -11.37 -17.79
C GLN A 5 -13.38 -11.44 -17.59
N MET A 6 -12.78 -12.60 -17.79
CA MET A 6 -11.35 -12.84 -17.61
C MET A 6 -10.49 -11.81 -18.37
N ASN A 7 -10.87 -11.46 -19.59
CA ASN A 7 -10.16 -10.50 -20.45
C ASN A 7 -10.19 -9.05 -19.94
N ASN A 8 -10.94 -8.75 -18.88
CA ASN A 8 -10.89 -7.45 -18.19
C ASN A 8 -9.73 -7.35 -17.21
N CYS A 9 -9.14 -8.48 -16.78
CA CYS A 9 -7.89 -8.47 -16.02
C CYS A 9 -6.74 -7.97 -16.89
N LYS A 10 -5.84 -7.16 -16.30
CA LYS A 10 -4.73 -6.56 -17.07
C LYS A 10 -3.46 -6.53 -16.24
N ILE A 11 -2.37 -6.97 -16.84
CA ILE A 11 -1.03 -6.64 -16.33
C ILE A 11 -0.75 -5.17 -16.68
N ILE A 12 -0.46 -4.38 -15.66
CA ILE A 12 -0.12 -2.96 -15.79
C ILE A 12 1.34 -2.78 -15.40
N ASN A 13 2.14 -2.26 -16.34
CA ASN A 13 3.51 -1.87 -16.07
C ASN A 13 3.53 -0.53 -15.33
N LEU A 14 4.33 -0.46 -14.28
CA LEU A 14 4.48 0.73 -13.45
C LEU A 14 5.69 1.56 -13.88
N PRO A 15 5.65 2.88 -13.74
CA PRO A 15 6.84 3.71 -13.86
C PRO A 15 7.92 3.20 -12.90
N LYS A 16 9.10 2.93 -13.44
CA LYS A 16 10.28 2.53 -12.67
C LYS A 16 11.36 3.57 -12.87
N ILE A 17 11.74 4.23 -11.79
CA ILE A 17 12.87 5.16 -11.74
C ILE A 17 14.07 4.41 -11.15
N THR A 18 15.16 4.35 -11.88
CA THR A 18 16.39 3.68 -11.45
C THR A 18 17.51 4.70 -11.39
N ASP A 19 18.19 4.77 -10.25
CA ASP A 19 19.41 5.56 -10.06
C ASP A 19 20.41 4.76 -9.21
N PRO A 20 21.66 5.24 -8.99
CA PRO A 20 22.65 4.55 -8.18
C PRO A 20 22.18 4.20 -6.75
N ARG A 21 21.19 4.90 -6.22
CA ARG A 21 20.63 4.68 -4.88
C ARG A 21 19.51 3.63 -4.85
N GLY A 22 19.25 2.92 -5.96
CA GLY A 22 18.26 1.87 -6.07
C GLY A 22 17.09 2.22 -6.99
N ASN A 23 15.98 1.51 -6.82
CA ASN A 23 14.79 1.62 -7.66
C ASN A 23 13.63 2.28 -6.91
N LEU A 24 12.73 2.92 -7.66
CA LEU A 24 11.47 3.44 -7.16
C LEU A 24 10.38 3.15 -8.18
N SER A 25 9.26 2.56 -7.75
CA SER A 25 8.06 2.37 -8.56
C SER A 25 6.90 3.17 -7.99
N ILE A 26 6.02 3.66 -8.87
CA ILE A 26 4.96 4.62 -8.53
C ILE A 26 3.61 4.12 -9.02
N ILE A 27 2.58 4.26 -8.18
CA ILE A 27 1.18 4.01 -8.49
C ILE A 27 0.38 5.25 -8.08
N GLU A 28 -0.18 5.97 -9.04
CA GLU A 28 -1.14 7.05 -8.78
C GLU A 28 -2.54 6.57 -9.18
N GLN A 29 -3.51 6.84 -8.32
CA GLN A 29 -4.91 6.53 -8.64
C GLN A 29 -5.38 7.24 -9.92
N ILE A 30 -6.31 6.63 -10.64
CA ILE A 30 -6.89 7.13 -11.91
C ILE A 30 -5.86 7.35 -13.04
N LYS A 31 -4.56 7.14 -12.76
CA LYS A 31 -3.49 7.34 -13.76
C LYS A 31 -2.83 6.02 -14.15
N GLN A 32 -2.24 5.27 -13.22
CA GLN A 32 -1.72 3.94 -13.47
C GLN A 32 -2.78 2.86 -13.28
N ILE A 33 -3.68 3.05 -12.31
CA ILE A 33 -4.80 2.15 -12.02
C ILE A 33 -6.13 2.88 -12.26
N PRO A 34 -7.21 2.18 -12.67
CA PRO A 34 -8.45 2.84 -13.11
C PRO A 34 -9.40 3.25 -11.96
N PHE A 35 -8.97 3.19 -10.71
CA PHE A 35 -9.81 3.46 -9.55
C PHE A 35 -9.11 4.35 -8.50
N GLU A 36 -9.89 4.95 -7.60
CA GLU A 36 -9.42 5.65 -6.41
C GLU A 36 -9.01 4.64 -5.33
N ILE A 37 -7.91 4.92 -4.64
CA ILE A 37 -7.38 4.03 -3.60
C ILE A 37 -8.07 4.34 -2.27
N LYS A 38 -8.92 3.42 -1.80
CA LYS A 38 -9.61 3.53 -0.50
C LYS A 38 -8.96 2.68 0.58
N ARG A 39 -8.29 1.61 0.17
CA ARG A 39 -7.62 0.67 1.07
C ARG A 39 -6.30 0.23 0.47
N VAL A 40 -5.27 0.15 1.31
CA VAL A 40 -3.97 -0.45 1.00
C VAL A 40 -3.72 -1.55 2.02
N HIS A 41 -3.37 -2.74 1.56
CA HIS A 41 -2.96 -3.81 2.47
C HIS A 41 -1.80 -4.60 1.88
N TRP A 42 -1.05 -5.27 2.74
CA TRP A 42 0.05 -6.11 2.33
C TRP A 42 0.05 -7.43 3.10
N ILE A 43 0.40 -8.49 2.38
CA ILE A 43 0.42 -9.86 2.86
C ILE A 43 1.87 -10.33 2.89
N TYR A 44 2.29 -10.86 4.01
CA TYR A 44 3.68 -11.27 4.25
C TYR A 44 3.75 -12.48 5.19
N ASP A 45 4.94 -13.10 5.26
CA ASP A 45 5.18 -14.31 6.06
C ASP A 45 4.21 -15.46 5.72
N VAL A 46 3.82 -15.58 4.45
CA VAL A 46 2.96 -16.69 4.01
C VAL A 46 3.78 -17.97 4.01
N PRO A 47 3.39 -19.02 4.77
CA PRO A 47 4.08 -20.27 4.77
C PRO A 47 4.03 -20.97 3.40
N GLY A 48 5.10 -21.68 3.03
CA GLY A 48 5.15 -22.41 1.76
C GLY A 48 4.00 -23.41 1.62
N GLY A 49 3.37 -23.43 0.46
CA GLY A 49 2.26 -24.34 0.13
C GLY A 49 0.89 -23.90 0.63
N LEU A 50 0.79 -22.71 1.24
CA LEU A 50 -0.50 -22.12 1.61
C LEU A 50 -0.95 -21.06 0.60
N ASP A 51 -2.25 -20.95 0.45
CA ASP A 51 -2.92 -20.01 -0.44
C ASP A 51 -3.50 -18.84 0.35
N ARG A 52 -3.70 -17.70 -0.33
CA ARG A 52 -4.37 -16.52 0.21
C ARG A 52 -5.49 -16.06 -0.73
N GLY A 53 -6.47 -15.37 -0.21
CA GLY A 53 -7.62 -14.94 -1.00
C GLY A 53 -8.70 -16.03 -1.01
N GLY A 54 -9.06 -16.58 -2.17
CA GLY A 54 -10.17 -17.52 -2.30
C GLY A 54 -11.52 -16.83 -2.09
N HIS A 55 -11.73 -15.72 -2.80
CA HIS A 55 -12.99 -14.97 -2.80
C HIS A 55 -13.16 -14.12 -4.07
N ALA A 56 -14.37 -13.65 -4.29
CA ALA A 56 -14.69 -12.61 -5.24
C ALA A 56 -15.26 -11.39 -4.53
N TYR A 57 -15.18 -10.23 -5.16
CA TYR A 57 -15.85 -9.02 -4.73
C TYR A 57 -17.04 -8.67 -5.62
N LYS A 58 -18.09 -8.12 -5.04
CA LYS A 58 -19.25 -7.62 -5.79
C LYS A 58 -18.99 -6.23 -6.38
N GLU A 59 -18.23 -5.41 -5.67
CA GLU A 59 -17.98 -4.00 -6.00
C GLU A 59 -16.49 -3.64 -6.04
N THR A 60 -15.66 -4.23 -5.17
CA THR A 60 -14.23 -3.88 -5.07
C THR A 60 -13.43 -4.33 -6.28
N GLU A 61 -12.67 -3.40 -6.82
CA GLU A 61 -11.58 -3.64 -7.77
C GLU A 61 -10.25 -3.67 -7.02
N GLU A 62 -9.31 -4.49 -7.49
CA GLU A 62 -7.98 -4.61 -6.86
C GLU A 62 -6.85 -4.42 -7.86
N PHE A 63 -5.71 -3.93 -7.34
CA PHE A 63 -4.44 -3.94 -8.04
C PHE A 63 -3.39 -4.63 -7.16
N ILE A 64 -2.79 -5.70 -7.66
CA ILE A 64 -1.93 -6.61 -6.90
C ILE A 64 -0.52 -6.57 -7.46
N VAL A 65 0.49 -6.35 -6.59
CA VAL A 65 1.92 -6.26 -6.96
C VAL A 65 2.75 -7.15 -6.04
N ALA A 66 3.72 -7.88 -6.61
CA ALA A 66 4.76 -8.54 -5.81
C ALA A 66 5.88 -7.54 -5.50
N LEU A 67 5.87 -6.96 -4.29
CA LEU A 67 6.93 -6.04 -3.85
C LEU A 67 8.27 -6.76 -3.64
N SER A 68 8.21 -8.02 -3.18
CA SER A 68 9.36 -8.91 -2.99
C SER A 68 8.93 -10.34 -3.30
N GLY A 69 9.90 -11.16 -3.73
CA GLY A 69 9.65 -12.55 -4.07
C GLY A 69 8.71 -12.72 -5.26
N SER A 70 7.91 -13.76 -5.23
CA SER A 70 6.95 -14.09 -6.27
C SER A 70 5.77 -14.90 -5.73
N PHE A 71 4.64 -14.79 -6.41
CA PHE A 71 3.45 -15.62 -6.22
C PHE A 71 2.62 -15.61 -7.49
N ASP A 72 1.68 -16.53 -7.58
CA ASP A 72 0.73 -16.60 -8.68
C ASP A 72 -0.64 -16.08 -8.23
N VAL A 73 -1.31 -15.35 -9.10
CA VAL A 73 -2.73 -15.00 -8.93
C VAL A 73 -3.54 -15.83 -9.91
N ILE A 74 -4.39 -16.69 -9.38
CA ILE A 74 -5.33 -17.48 -10.16
C ILE A 74 -6.64 -16.70 -10.20
N ILE A 75 -7.07 -16.35 -11.38
CA ILE A 75 -8.35 -15.70 -11.65
C ILE A 75 -9.30 -16.70 -12.27
N ASP A 76 -10.55 -16.68 -11.82
CA ASP A 76 -11.61 -17.57 -12.29
C ASP A 76 -12.88 -16.76 -12.55
N ASP A 77 -13.47 -16.91 -13.73
CA ASP A 77 -14.73 -16.24 -14.09
C ASP A 77 -15.95 -17.17 -14.02
N GLY A 78 -15.77 -18.37 -13.45
CA GLY A 78 -16.79 -19.41 -13.31
C GLY A 78 -16.89 -20.34 -14.54
N VAL A 79 -16.09 -20.09 -15.58
CA VAL A 79 -16.01 -20.89 -16.81
C VAL A 79 -14.57 -21.28 -17.11
N MET A 80 -13.67 -20.34 -16.96
CA MET A 80 -12.24 -20.49 -17.25
C MET A 80 -11.41 -19.99 -16.06
N GLN A 81 -10.23 -20.57 -15.92
CA GLN A 81 -9.21 -20.09 -14.98
C GLN A 81 -7.96 -19.65 -15.75
N GLU A 82 -7.37 -18.56 -15.31
CA GLU A 82 -6.10 -18.07 -15.83
C GLU A 82 -5.13 -17.78 -14.69
N ARG A 83 -3.85 -18.06 -14.93
CA ARG A 83 -2.77 -17.87 -13.96
C ARG A 83 -1.91 -16.68 -14.37
N PHE A 84 -1.74 -15.74 -13.46
CA PHE A 84 -0.90 -14.55 -13.61
C PHE A 84 0.27 -14.62 -12.63
N PRO A 85 1.50 -14.96 -13.08
CA PRO A 85 2.67 -14.96 -12.21
C PRO A 85 3.15 -13.53 -11.94
N LEU A 86 3.17 -13.14 -10.66
CA LEU A 86 3.71 -11.86 -10.21
C LEU A 86 5.08 -12.10 -9.56
N ASN A 87 6.13 -11.55 -10.15
CA ASN A 87 7.52 -11.80 -9.76
C ASN A 87 8.44 -10.58 -9.90
N ARG A 88 7.88 -9.39 -10.06
CA ARG A 88 8.61 -8.13 -10.16
C ARG A 88 7.78 -7.00 -9.57
N SER A 89 8.47 -6.07 -8.93
CA SER A 89 7.87 -4.93 -8.25
C SER A 89 7.52 -3.74 -9.16
N TYR A 90 7.73 -3.85 -10.47
CA TYR A 90 7.41 -2.79 -11.43
C TYR A 90 6.30 -3.16 -12.41
N PHE A 91 5.51 -4.14 -12.09
CA PHE A 91 4.21 -4.40 -12.72
C PHE A 91 3.26 -5.07 -11.72
N GLY A 92 1.97 -4.96 -11.98
CA GLY A 92 0.94 -5.61 -11.17
C GLY A 92 -0.23 -6.08 -12.01
N LEU A 93 -1.11 -6.83 -11.37
CA LEU A 93 -2.34 -7.33 -11.95
C LEU A 93 -3.52 -6.46 -11.47
N TYR A 94 -4.21 -5.82 -12.39
CA TYR A 94 -5.53 -5.25 -12.16
C TYR A 94 -6.59 -6.34 -12.26
N VAL A 95 -7.41 -6.47 -11.22
CA VAL A 95 -8.52 -7.42 -11.11
C VAL A 95 -9.80 -6.62 -10.90
N PRO A 96 -10.72 -6.60 -11.87
CA PRO A 96 -12.03 -5.97 -11.67
C PRO A 96 -12.89 -6.80 -10.72
N ASN A 97 -13.95 -6.19 -10.21
CA ASN A 97 -14.95 -6.87 -9.39
C ASN A 97 -15.65 -8.01 -10.15
N GLY A 98 -16.27 -8.94 -9.44
CA GLY A 98 -17.01 -10.06 -10.00
C GLY A 98 -16.17 -11.26 -10.45
N LEU A 99 -14.87 -11.26 -10.23
CA LEU A 99 -13.98 -12.37 -10.52
C LEU A 99 -13.49 -13.02 -9.23
N TRP A 100 -13.45 -14.36 -9.21
CA TRP A 100 -12.85 -15.10 -8.12
C TRP A 100 -11.34 -15.06 -8.25
N ARG A 101 -10.65 -14.74 -7.15
CA ARG A 101 -9.20 -14.71 -7.16
C ARG A 101 -8.61 -15.47 -5.98
N THR A 102 -7.55 -16.23 -6.25
CA THR A 102 -6.72 -16.92 -5.26
C THR A 102 -5.26 -16.59 -5.52
N MET A 103 -4.52 -16.29 -4.48
CA MET A 103 -3.06 -16.13 -4.55
C MET A 103 -2.40 -17.38 -4.02
N THR A 104 -1.48 -17.94 -4.77
CA THR A 104 -0.87 -19.25 -4.48
C THR A 104 0.62 -19.24 -4.83
N ASN A 105 1.31 -20.32 -4.49
CA ASN A 105 2.70 -20.52 -4.87
C ASN A 105 3.65 -19.40 -4.40
N PHE A 106 3.45 -18.93 -3.18
CA PHE A 106 4.28 -17.90 -2.57
C PHE A 106 5.73 -18.38 -2.39
N SER A 107 6.69 -17.63 -2.92
CA SER A 107 8.11 -17.85 -2.62
C SER A 107 8.45 -17.41 -1.19
N THR A 108 9.55 -17.90 -0.67
CA THR A 108 10.06 -17.47 0.64
C THR A 108 10.27 -15.95 0.65
N ASN A 109 9.87 -15.28 1.74
CA ASN A 109 9.95 -13.84 1.93
C ASN A 109 9.21 -13.03 0.85
N SER A 110 8.19 -13.60 0.23
CA SER A 110 7.33 -12.85 -0.68
C SER A 110 6.47 -11.83 0.09
N LEU A 111 6.24 -10.70 -0.55
CA LEU A 111 5.44 -9.59 -0.04
C LEU A 111 4.48 -9.15 -1.13
N ALA A 112 3.20 -9.36 -0.90
CA ALA A 112 2.14 -8.92 -1.81
C ALA A 112 1.57 -7.58 -1.33
N LEU A 113 1.57 -6.56 -2.19
CA LEU A 113 0.85 -5.30 -2.00
C LEU A 113 -0.47 -5.36 -2.76
N VAL A 114 -1.55 -4.99 -2.12
CA VAL A 114 -2.88 -4.92 -2.73
C VAL A 114 -3.50 -3.55 -2.48
N LEU A 115 -3.90 -2.88 -3.55
CA LEU A 115 -4.66 -1.64 -3.51
C LEU A 115 -6.11 -1.95 -3.87
N SER A 116 -7.08 -1.41 -3.15
CA SER A 116 -8.50 -1.69 -3.33
C SER A 116 -9.29 -0.39 -3.52
N SER A 117 -10.31 -0.46 -4.38
CA SER A 117 -11.17 0.68 -4.74
C SER A 117 -12.20 1.04 -3.68
N THR A 118 -12.42 0.18 -2.68
CA THR A 118 -13.38 0.39 -1.59
C THR A 118 -12.74 0.16 -0.23
N GLU A 119 -13.35 0.69 0.81
CA GLU A 119 -13.09 0.28 2.18
C GLU A 119 -13.53 -1.18 2.39
N TYR A 120 -13.12 -1.79 3.51
CA TYR A 120 -13.61 -3.13 3.83
C TYR A 120 -15.11 -3.12 4.10
N ASN A 121 -15.80 -3.99 3.39
CA ASN A 121 -17.21 -4.27 3.61
C ASN A 121 -17.42 -5.77 3.48
N GLU A 122 -17.77 -6.45 4.58
CA GLU A 122 -18.01 -7.89 4.59
C GLU A 122 -19.07 -8.33 3.55
N ARG A 123 -20.09 -7.49 3.32
CA ARG A 123 -21.17 -7.77 2.36
C ARG A 123 -20.71 -7.75 0.90
N ASP A 124 -19.54 -7.15 0.63
CA ASP A 124 -18.92 -7.13 -0.70
C ASP A 124 -18.24 -8.45 -1.06
N TYR A 125 -17.87 -9.26 -0.04
CA TYR A 125 -17.20 -10.54 -0.26
C TYR A 125 -18.16 -11.65 -0.67
N VAL A 126 -17.70 -12.51 -1.57
CA VAL A 126 -18.25 -13.82 -1.89
C VAL A 126 -17.16 -14.83 -1.60
N SER A 127 -17.23 -15.51 -0.44
CA SER A 127 -16.16 -16.39 0.06
C SER A 127 -16.49 -17.89 -0.13
N ASP A 128 -17.71 -18.23 -0.52
CA ASP A 128 -18.08 -19.59 -0.94
C ASP A 128 -18.05 -19.72 -2.46
N TYR A 129 -17.27 -20.67 -2.96
CA TYR A 129 -17.10 -20.87 -4.40
C TYR A 129 -18.39 -21.38 -5.09
N GLY A 130 -19.22 -22.15 -4.38
CA GLY A 130 -20.52 -22.62 -4.91
C GLY A 130 -21.50 -21.46 -5.07
N GLU A 131 -21.54 -20.54 -4.11
CA GLU A 131 -22.33 -19.31 -4.20
C GLU A 131 -21.81 -18.40 -5.32
N TYR A 132 -20.47 -18.30 -5.46
CA TYR A 132 -19.85 -17.59 -6.57
C TYR A 132 -20.29 -18.11 -7.93
N LEU A 133 -20.23 -19.44 -8.14
CA LEU A 133 -20.68 -20.06 -9.39
C LEU A 133 -22.17 -19.84 -9.67
N SER A 134 -22.99 -19.85 -8.63
CA SER A 134 -24.42 -19.57 -8.74
C SER A 134 -24.69 -18.13 -9.14
N TRP A 135 -23.94 -17.20 -8.55
CA TRP A 135 -24.01 -15.78 -8.89
C TRP A 135 -23.53 -15.49 -10.31
N ARG A 136 -22.46 -16.15 -10.75
CA ARG A 136 -21.93 -16.02 -12.12
C ARG A 136 -22.92 -16.49 -13.17
N LYS A 137 -23.70 -17.55 -12.87
CA LYS A 137 -24.73 -18.08 -13.79
C LYS A 137 -25.98 -17.20 -13.86
N ASP A 138 -26.31 -16.55 -12.77
CA ASP A 138 -27.51 -15.72 -12.64
C ASP A 138 -27.20 -14.50 -11.78
N SER A 139 -26.81 -13.40 -12.42
CA SER A 139 -26.43 -12.15 -11.75
C SER A 139 -27.56 -11.49 -10.95
N SER A 140 -28.82 -11.97 -11.08
CA SER A 140 -29.91 -11.55 -10.19
C SER A 140 -29.82 -12.19 -8.80
N LYS A 141 -29.08 -13.28 -8.68
CA LYS A 141 -28.84 -14.01 -7.41
C LYS A 141 -27.56 -13.48 -6.73
N VAL A 142 -27.60 -12.24 -6.28
CA VAL A 142 -26.48 -11.70 -5.49
C VAL A 142 -26.30 -12.53 -4.21
N PRO A 143 -25.14 -13.15 -3.99
CA PRO A 143 -24.90 -13.97 -2.80
C PRO A 143 -25.09 -13.17 -1.52
N VAL A 144 -25.79 -13.76 -0.56
CA VAL A 144 -25.89 -13.23 0.81
C VAL A 144 -24.90 -14.02 1.64
N THR A 145 -23.63 -13.64 1.57
CA THR A 145 -22.59 -14.32 2.36
C THR A 145 -22.47 -13.70 3.74
N SER A 146 -22.60 -14.52 4.74
CA SER A 146 -21.99 -14.31 6.04
C SER A 146 -20.83 -15.29 6.17
N ASP A 147 -19.60 -14.88 5.92
CA ASP A 147 -18.44 -15.69 6.29
C ASP A 147 -18.23 -15.53 7.80
N PRO A 148 -18.45 -16.57 8.62
CA PRO A 148 -18.24 -16.48 10.06
C PRO A 148 -16.76 -16.23 10.44
N ARG A 149 -15.82 -16.33 9.48
CA ARG A 149 -14.39 -16.03 9.70
C ARG A 149 -14.08 -14.54 9.61
N THR A 150 -14.97 -13.73 9.08
CA THR A 150 -14.77 -12.29 8.84
C THR A 150 -15.51 -11.40 9.85
N SER A 151 -16.17 -11.94 10.87
CA SER A 151 -16.68 -11.14 11.98
C SER A 151 -15.53 -10.58 12.87
N ILE A 152 -14.51 -10.03 12.24
CA ILE A 152 -13.52 -9.22 12.94
C ILE A 152 -14.23 -7.89 13.19
N ALA A 153 -14.75 -7.72 14.41
CA ALA A 153 -15.13 -6.40 14.88
C ALA A 153 -13.94 -5.48 14.62
N MET A 154 -14.06 -4.60 13.64
CA MET A 154 -13.06 -3.57 13.42
C MET A 154 -13.06 -2.68 14.65
N ASN A 155 -12.20 -3.00 15.61
CA ASN A 155 -11.84 -2.05 16.63
C ASN A 155 -11.19 -0.89 15.88
N LEU A 156 -11.77 0.29 15.96
CA LEU A 156 -11.15 1.51 15.45
C LEU A 156 -9.71 1.55 15.98
N PRO A 157 -8.72 1.76 15.10
CA PRO A 157 -7.32 1.66 15.48
C PRO A 157 -7.03 2.59 16.65
N SER A 158 -6.29 2.08 17.63
CA SER A 158 -5.84 2.80 18.82
C SER A 158 -4.84 3.92 18.50
N GLY A 159 -4.37 4.03 17.27
CA GLY A 159 -3.38 5.01 16.81
C GLY A 159 -3.89 5.87 15.66
N ARG A 160 -4.69 6.92 15.94
CA ARG A 160 -5.00 7.92 14.93
C ARG A 160 -3.82 8.88 14.76
N CYS A 161 -3.23 8.93 13.57
CA CYS A 161 -2.38 10.04 13.17
C CYS A 161 -3.27 11.26 12.89
N LEU A 162 -3.39 12.18 13.85
CA LEU A 162 -4.40 13.26 13.79
C LEU A 162 -3.84 14.66 13.48
N VAL A 163 -2.58 14.79 13.06
CA VAL A 163 -1.95 16.10 12.86
C VAL A 163 -2.16 16.58 11.43
N LYS A 164 -2.89 17.69 11.26
CA LYS A 164 -3.16 18.31 9.94
C LYS A 164 -2.04 19.22 9.41
N GLY A 165 -1.06 19.56 10.21
CA GLY A 165 0.11 20.37 9.85
C GLY A 165 1.20 20.19 10.89
N ALA A 166 2.42 20.58 10.58
CA ALA A 166 3.55 20.45 11.50
C ALA A 166 4.32 21.76 11.61
N ASP A 167 4.58 22.14 12.83
CA ASP A 167 5.56 23.17 13.18
C ASP A 167 6.85 22.55 13.73
N SER A 168 6.84 21.25 14.05
CA SER A 168 7.94 20.54 14.68
C SER A 168 8.03 19.08 14.25
N VAL A 169 9.24 18.51 14.30
CA VAL A 169 9.48 17.06 14.13
C VAL A 169 8.70 16.19 15.12
N PHE A 170 8.22 16.77 16.22
CA PHE A 170 7.40 16.06 17.22
C PHE A 170 5.94 15.90 16.80
N ASP A 171 5.52 16.61 15.74
CA ASP A 171 4.20 16.43 15.10
C ASP A 171 4.20 15.22 14.15
N CYS A 172 5.36 14.68 13.82
CA CYS A 172 5.46 13.41 13.11
C CYS A 172 5.10 12.25 14.05
N SER A 173 4.10 11.46 13.65
CA SER A 173 3.52 10.40 14.48
C SER A 173 3.96 9.02 14.03
N LEU A 174 4.53 8.25 14.97
CA LEU A 174 4.77 6.81 14.77
C LEU A 174 3.50 6.05 15.20
N CYS A 175 2.93 5.29 14.29
CA CYS A 175 1.64 4.62 14.48
C CYS A 175 1.79 3.10 14.34
N GLU A 176 1.23 2.35 15.28
CA GLU A 176 1.06 0.92 15.14
C GLU A 176 -0.21 0.64 14.34
N LEU A 177 -0.07 -0.21 13.32
CA LEU A 177 -1.16 -0.63 12.46
C LEU A 177 -1.69 -1.99 12.89
N ASP A 178 -2.96 -2.23 12.62
CA ASP A 178 -3.57 -3.51 12.89
C ASP A 178 -2.90 -4.62 12.05
N LYS A 179 -2.52 -5.69 12.73
CA LYS A 179 -1.95 -6.89 12.15
C LYS A 179 -2.90 -8.05 12.35
N MET A 180 -3.41 -8.58 11.25
CA MET A 180 -4.13 -9.85 11.24
C MET A 180 -3.12 -10.97 11.09
N HIS A 181 -3.11 -11.88 12.06
CA HIS A 181 -2.21 -13.04 12.07
C HIS A 181 -3.03 -14.32 12.10
N ASP A 182 -2.79 -15.19 11.15
CA ASP A 182 -3.37 -16.52 11.09
C ASP A 182 -2.33 -17.55 10.62
N THR A 183 -2.74 -18.80 10.48
CA THR A 183 -1.87 -19.89 10.02
C THR A 183 -1.43 -19.73 8.56
N GLU A 184 -2.10 -18.87 7.79
CA GLU A 184 -1.82 -18.64 6.38
C GLU A 184 -0.89 -17.43 6.16
N GLY A 185 -0.39 -16.80 7.24
CA GLY A 185 0.51 -15.67 7.22
C GLY A 185 -0.06 -14.40 7.86
N ASN A 186 0.57 -13.27 7.57
CA ASN A 186 0.21 -11.99 8.15
C ASN A 186 -0.42 -11.06 7.09
N LEU A 187 -1.33 -10.20 7.54
CA LEU A 187 -1.89 -9.12 6.75
C LEU A 187 -1.93 -7.86 7.60
N THR A 188 -1.45 -6.74 7.05
CA THR A 188 -1.59 -5.39 7.63
C THR A 188 -2.30 -4.50 6.62
N TYR A 189 -3.14 -3.57 7.09
CA TYR A 189 -3.96 -2.74 6.22
C TYR A 189 -4.06 -1.29 6.69
N ILE A 190 -4.34 -0.41 5.73
CA ILE A 190 -4.58 1.02 5.94
C ILE A 190 -5.83 1.44 5.15
N TYR A 191 -6.72 2.20 5.80
CA TYR A 191 -7.80 2.94 5.17
C TYR A 191 -7.46 4.43 5.15
N GLU A 192 -7.78 5.08 4.03
CA GLU A 192 -7.71 6.54 3.96
C GLU A 192 -8.61 7.20 5.02
N ASN A 193 -8.22 8.36 5.50
CA ASN A 193 -8.98 9.15 6.50
C ASN A 193 -9.34 8.41 7.81
N VAL A 194 -8.83 7.18 8.01
CA VAL A 194 -9.01 6.38 9.23
C VAL A 194 -7.66 6.16 9.92
N HIS A 195 -6.74 5.44 9.27
CA HIS A 195 -5.39 5.17 9.78
C HIS A 195 -4.42 6.30 9.45
N VAL A 196 -4.59 6.91 8.29
CA VAL A 196 -3.87 8.11 7.86
C VAL A 196 -4.86 9.29 7.76
N PRO A 197 -4.46 10.55 8.10
CA PRO A 197 -5.37 11.71 8.14
C PRO A 197 -5.59 12.35 6.76
N PHE A 198 -5.45 11.57 5.67
CA PHE A 198 -5.51 12.06 4.31
C PHE A 198 -6.01 11.00 3.32
N PRO A 199 -6.55 11.41 2.15
CA PRO A 199 -6.84 10.49 1.06
C PRO A 199 -5.54 9.97 0.44
N ILE A 200 -5.52 8.71 0.02
CA ILE A 200 -4.33 8.08 -0.55
C ILE A 200 -4.36 8.28 -2.07
N ASN A 201 -3.72 9.34 -2.54
CA ASN A 201 -3.70 9.67 -3.97
C ASN A 201 -2.55 8.97 -4.74
N ARG A 202 -1.47 8.60 -4.01
CA ARG A 202 -0.30 7.95 -4.59
C ARG A 202 0.31 6.96 -3.60
N VAL A 203 0.72 5.82 -4.13
CA VAL A 203 1.53 4.82 -3.44
C VAL A 203 2.81 4.64 -4.23
N PHE A 204 3.96 4.69 -3.55
CA PHE A 204 5.23 4.40 -4.17
C PHE A 204 6.13 3.63 -3.20
N TYR A 205 7.13 2.98 -3.74
CA TYR A 205 8.04 2.20 -2.91
C TYR A 205 9.44 2.21 -3.50
N SER A 206 10.42 2.30 -2.60
CA SER A 206 11.85 2.20 -2.90
C SER A 206 12.35 0.81 -2.55
N TYR A 207 13.14 0.22 -3.42
CA TYR A 207 13.65 -1.14 -3.30
C TYR A 207 15.00 -1.31 -4.01
N ASP A 208 15.70 -2.44 -3.78
CA ASP A 208 17.04 -2.71 -4.30
C ASP A 208 18.04 -1.58 -3.93
N ILE A 209 17.91 -1.05 -2.71
CA ILE A 209 18.76 0.04 -2.23
C ILE A 209 20.11 -0.53 -1.84
N PRO A 210 21.22 -0.08 -2.46
CA PRO A 210 22.56 -0.51 -2.07
C PRO A 210 22.91 -0.09 -0.64
N GLY A 211 23.71 -0.89 0.05
CA GLY A 211 24.17 -0.53 1.39
C GLY A 211 24.98 0.77 1.39
N GLY A 212 24.65 1.67 2.32
CA GLY A 212 25.28 2.98 2.47
C GLY A 212 24.67 4.10 1.62
N GLU A 213 23.67 3.81 0.81
CA GLU A 213 22.92 4.84 0.07
C GLU A 213 21.76 5.37 0.92
N ASP A 214 21.53 6.69 0.80
CA ASP A 214 20.44 7.42 1.43
C ASP A 214 19.36 7.77 0.41
N ARG A 215 18.13 7.94 0.87
CA ARG A 215 16.98 8.34 0.04
C ARG A 215 16.29 9.56 0.64
N GLY A 216 15.27 10.07 -0.04
CA GLY A 216 14.55 11.25 0.42
C GLY A 216 15.38 12.53 0.29
N ALA A 217 15.74 13.15 1.41
CA ALA A 217 16.41 14.45 1.51
C ALA A 217 15.60 15.56 0.81
N HIS A 218 14.34 15.73 1.25
CA HIS A 218 13.44 16.77 0.76
C HIS A 218 12.35 17.09 1.80
N ALA A 219 11.67 18.19 1.59
CA ALA A 219 10.42 18.51 2.28
C ALA A 219 9.29 18.68 1.27
N HIS A 220 8.05 18.51 1.72
CA HIS A 220 6.83 18.81 0.97
C HIS A 220 6.15 20.06 1.50
N LYS A 221 5.59 20.87 0.61
CA LYS A 221 4.82 22.06 0.99
C LYS A 221 3.37 21.72 1.38
N LYS A 222 2.80 20.65 0.78
CA LYS A 222 1.39 20.25 0.92
C LYS A 222 1.22 18.75 1.19
N CYS A 223 2.06 17.91 0.59
CA CYS A 223 1.89 16.46 0.62
C CYS A 223 2.19 15.90 2.00
N HIS A 224 1.24 15.15 2.56
CA HIS A 224 1.46 14.25 3.68
C HIS A 224 2.03 12.93 3.18
N GLN A 225 2.92 12.34 3.95
CA GLN A 225 3.47 11.01 3.67
C GLN A 225 3.28 10.09 4.88
N PHE A 226 3.11 8.80 4.59
CA PHE A 226 3.11 7.74 5.60
C PHE A 226 4.07 6.64 5.15
N LEU A 227 5.17 6.49 5.87
CA LEU A 227 6.28 5.60 5.55
C LEU A 227 6.21 4.31 6.36
N ILE A 228 6.43 3.17 5.70
CA ILE A 228 6.43 1.83 6.31
C ILE A 228 7.66 1.06 5.84
N ALA A 229 8.38 0.41 6.77
CA ALA A 229 9.33 -0.63 6.41
C ALA A 229 8.56 -1.93 6.10
N ALA A 230 8.06 -2.05 4.86
CA ALA A 230 7.28 -3.21 4.44
C ALA A 230 8.13 -4.49 4.43
N SER A 231 9.46 -4.35 4.24
CA SER A 231 10.48 -5.38 4.44
C SER A 231 11.76 -4.74 4.96
N GLY A 232 12.53 -5.46 5.77
CA GLY A 232 13.80 -4.98 6.32
C GLY A 232 13.63 -3.83 7.31
N SER A 233 14.61 -2.92 7.32
CA SER A 233 14.64 -1.76 8.24
C SER A 233 15.41 -0.61 7.64
N PHE A 234 15.07 0.61 8.08
CA PHE A 234 15.79 1.86 7.79
C PHE A 234 15.44 2.91 8.83
N GLU A 235 16.26 3.93 8.92
CA GLU A 235 16.03 5.09 9.77
C GLU A 235 15.46 6.24 8.94
N VAL A 236 14.51 6.98 9.52
CA VAL A 236 14.00 8.23 8.97
C VAL A 236 14.51 9.38 9.82
N VAL A 237 15.30 10.26 9.23
CA VAL A 237 15.80 11.47 9.87
C VAL A 237 14.88 12.62 9.52
N LEU A 238 14.24 13.20 10.52
CA LEU A 238 13.31 14.32 10.43
C LEU A 238 14.00 15.59 10.91
N ASP A 239 13.74 16.73 10.24
CA ASP A 239 14.33 18.04 10.58
C ASP A 239 13.29 19.15 10.35
N ASP A 240 13.06 20.00 11.35
CA ASP A 240 12.16 21.17 11.30
C ASP A 240 12.95 22.51 11.21
N GLY A 241 14.24 22.44 10.93
CA GLY A 241 15.15 23.59 10.91
C GLY A 241 15.64 24.05 12.30
N VAL A 242 15.16 23.44 13.38
CA VAL A 242 15.56 23.70 14.76
C VAL A 242 15.91 22.40 15.47
N ASN A 243 15.03 21.41 15.36
CA ASN A 243 15.17 20.11 15.99
C ASN A 243 15.36 19.02 14.94
N LYS A 244 16.07 17.96 15.34
CA LYS A 244 16.19 16.72 14.56
C LYS A 244 15.68 15.54 15.38
N ARG A 245 15.01 14.62 14.69
CA ARG A 245 14.53 13.38 15.29
C ARG A 245 14.77 12.22 14.32
N THR A 246 15.35 11.13 14.82
CA THR A 246 15.52 9.89 14.06
C THR A 246 14.51 8.86 14.54
N VAL A 247 13.85 8.22 13.59
CA VAL A 247 12.85 7.16 13.83
C VAL A 247 13.29 5.91 13.07
N LEU A 248 13.50 4.80 13.80
CA LEU A 248 13.77 3.49 13.20
C LEU A 248 12.45 2.83 12.78
N LEU A 249 12.31 2.51 11.51
CA LEU A 249 11.27 1.66 10.96
C LEU A 249 11.83 0.26 10.69
N ASN A 250 11.30 -0.76 11.34
CA ASN A 250 11.81 -2.15 11.26
C ASN A 250 10.70 -3.20 11.40
N ARG A 251 9.45 -2.82 11.23
CA ARG A 251 8.30 -3.71 11.30
C ARG A 251 7.27 -3.30 10.24
N PRO A 252 6.67 -4.27 9.52
CA PRO A 252 5.69 -3.98 8.48
C PRO A 252 4.33 -3.49 9.01
N PHE A 253 4.13 -3.45 10.31
CA PHE A 253 2.92 -2.94 10.98
C PHE A 253 3.20 -1.67 11.81
N TRP A 254 4.32 -0.99 11.57
CA TRP A 254 4.60 0.34 12.09
C TRP A 254 4.79 1.31 10.94
N GLY A 255 4.10 2.44 11.02
CA GLY A 255 4.22 3.50 10.02
C GLY A 255 4.49 4.85 10.65
N LEU A 256 5.23 5.68 9.94
CA LEU A 256 5.57 7.05 10.33
C LEU A 256 4.81 8.03 9.45
N HIS A 257 3.91 8.80 10.05
CA HIS A 257 3.28 9.95 9.41
C HIS A 257 4.21 11.16 9.44
N ILE A 258 4.46 11.72 8.27
CA ILE A 258 5.23 12.96 8.09
C ILE A 258 4.29 13.98 7.45
N PRO A 259 3.85 15.01 8.19
CA PRO A 259 3.05 16.09 7.63
C PRO A 259 3.93 17.02 6.77
N PRO A 260 3.32 17.86 5.90
CA PRO A 260 4.06 18.85 5.12
C PRO A 260 4.84 19.81 6.01
N GLY A 261 5.90 20.38 5.46
CA GLY A 261 6.78 21.32 6.17
C GLY A 261 7.94 20.67 6.94
N ILE A 262 8.03 19.36 6.98
CA ILE A 262 9.13 18.63 7.62
C ILE A 262 10.11 18.11 6.55
N TRP A 263 11.37 18.38 6.72
CA TRP A 263 12.44 17.76 5.93
C TRP A 263 12.66 16.33 6.40
N ALA A 264 12.68 15.40 5.46
CA ALA A 264 12.90 13.99 5.76
C ALA A 264 13.94 13.37 4.83
N SER A 265 14.74 12.47 5.40
CA SER A 265 15.64 11.58 4.65
C SER A 265 15.62 10.19 5.26
N GLU A 266 15.80 9.17 4.44
CA GLU A 266 15.90 7.78 4.84
C GLU A 266 17.34 7.30 4.68
N GLN A 267 17.86 6.63 5.71
CA GLN A 267 19.24 6.14 5.76
C GLN A 267 19.34 4.77 6.43
N GLY A 268 20.52 4.16 6.35
CA GLY A 268 20.80 2.93 7.09
C GLY A 268 19.95 1.73 6.66
N PHE A 269 19.63 1.63 5.37
CA PHE A 269 18.82 0.55 4.83
C PHE A 269 19.47 -0.82 5.02
N SER A 270 18.74 -1.77 5.61
CA SER A 270 19.15 -3.16 5.63
C SER A 270 19.01 -3.81 4.25
N SER A 271 19.74 -4.89 4.00
CA SER A 271 19.64 -5.62 2.73
C SER A 271 18.20 -6.10 2.47
N GLY A 272 17.71 -5.89 1.26
CA GLY A 272 16.34 -6.26 0.86
C GLY A 272 15.25 -5.40 1.50
N SER A 273 15.58 -4.24 2.04
CA SER A 273 14.59 -3.29 2.58
C SER A 273 13.67 -2.77 1.49
N ILE A 274 12.41 -2.58 1.86
CA ILE A 274 11.40 -1.93 1.03
C ILE A 274 10.76 -0.82 1.86
N CYS A 275 10.98 0.43 1.42
CA CYS A 275 10.29 1.58 1.95
C CYS A 275 9.00 1.79 1.15
N LEU A 276 7.85 1.48 1.74
CA LEU A 276 6.52 1.73 1.19
C LEU A 276 6.03 3.09 1.68
N VAL A 277 5.56 3.94 0.77
CA VAL A 277 5.07 5.28 1.09
C VAL A 277 3.68 5.50 0.53
N LEU A 278 2.76 5.94 1.38
CA LEU A 278 1.44 6.43 1.02
C LEU A 278 1.48 7.96 1.05
N ALA A 279 0.97 8.61 0.02
CA ALA A 279 1.04 10.05 -0.15
C ALA A 279 -0.34 10.67 -0.43
N SER A 280 -0.60 11.83 0.17
CA SER A 280 -1.87 12.54 0.03
C SER A 280 -2.05 13.20 -1.33
N GLU A 281 -0.96 13.42 -2.06
CA GLU A 281 -0.97 14.15 -3.33
C GLU A 281 -0.41 13.27 -4.47
N GLY A 282 -0.90 13.48 -5.68
CA GLY A 282 -0.23 13.05 -6.89
C GLY A 282 1.17 13.67 -7.00
N TYR A 283 1.98 13.21 -7.93
CA TYR A 283 3.30 13.80 -8.12
C TYR A 283 3.20 15.23 -8.68
N ASP A 284 3.68 16.18 -7.92
CA ASP A 284 3.84 17.58 -8.30
C ASP A 284 5.25 18.04 -7.92
N ALA A 285 6.07 18.41 -8.92
CA ALA A 285 7.44 18.85 -8.69
C ALA A 285 7.53 20.16 -7.87
N GLU A 286 6.51 21.02 -7.98
CA GLU A 286 6.43 22.30 -7.26
C GLU A 286 6.14 22.15 -5.76
N ASP A 287 5.64 20.98 -5.36
CA ASP A 287 5.40 20.64 -3.95
C ASP A 287 6.71 20.30 -3.21
N TYR A 288 7.75 19.90 -3.95
CA TYR A 288 9.03 19.48 -3.36
C TYR A 288 9.96 20.65 -3.12
N ILE A 289 10.62 20.64 -1.96
CA ILE A 289 11.80 21.45 -1.64
C ILE A 289 12.97 20.48 -1.52
N ARG A 290 13.92 20.53 -2.47
CA ARG A 290 15.04 19.57 -2.56
C ARG A 290 16.40 20.14 -2.15
N ASP A 291 16.46 21.45 -1.95
CA ASP A 291 17.63 22.15 -1.43
C ASP A 291 17.39 22.54 0.02
N TYR A 292 18.35 22.25 0.90
CA TYR A 292 18.17 22.47 2.34
C TYR A 292 18.18 23.98 2.70
N ASP A 293 18.94 24.81 1.98
CA ASP A 293 18.94 26.26 2.20
C ASP A 293 17.62 26.88 1.73
N GLU A 294 17.05 26.39 0.61
CA GLU A 294 15.69 26.76 0.19
C GLU A 294 14.66 26.35 1.25
N TYR A 295 14.80 25.16 1.85
CA TYR A 295 13.94 24.73 2.94
C TYR A 295 14.00 25.65 4.15
N LEU A 296 15.19 26.05 4.60
CA LEU A 296 15.34 27.00 5.71
C LEU A 296 14.73 28.38 5.40
N ASN A 297 14.82 28.83 4.15
CA ASN A 297 14.19 30.06 3.70
C ASN A 297 12.66 29.94 3.64
N TYR A 298 12.15 28.80 3.19
CA TYR A 298 10.71 28.49 3.23
C TYR A 298 10.15 28.54 4.65
N LEU A 299 10.83 27.92 5.62
CA LEU A 299 10.41 27.98 7.04
C LEU A 299 10.40 29.39 7.60
N LYS A 300 11.39 30.25 7.24
CA LYS A 300 11.40 31.67 7.64
C LYS A 300 10.19 32.42 7.06
N SER A 301 9.80 32.14 5.84
CA SER A 301 8.65 32.79 5.19
C SER A 301 7.34 32.44 5.88
N LEU A 302 7.18 31.20 6.38
CA LEU A 302 5.99 30.77 7.12
C LEU A 302 5.85 31.44 8.50
N ARG A 303 6.98 31.78 9.13
CA ARG A 303 7.00 32.40 10.49
C ARG A 303 6.78 33.92 10.45
N HIS A 304 6.90 34.55 9.28
CA HIS A 304 6.77 36.00 9.09
C HIS A 304 5.52 36.42 8.33
N GLY A 305 4.67 35.49 7.88
CA GLY A 305 3.37 35.67 7.27
C GLY A 305 2.25 35.39 8.27
#